data_bb46df7803c17e845e012818926ada78
#
_entry.id   bb46df7803c17e845e012818926ada78
#
_cell.length_a   1.000
_cell.length_b   1.000
_cell.length_c   1.000
_cell.angle_alpha   90.00
_cell.angle_beta   90.00
_cell.angle_gamma   90.00
#
_symmetry.space_group_name_H-M   'P 1'
#
loop_
_entity.id
_entity.type
_entity.pdbx_description
1 polymer ?
#
loop_
_entity_poly.entity_id
_entity_poly.type
_entity_poly.pdbx_seq_one_letter_code
_entity_poly.pdbx_strand_id
1 'polypeptide(L)'
;MPTRRFARYESGSKLAGIIYIHRISDERFSGISVRNFKMFRKLCGESTLKNVVLVTNMWGKVEQTVGEARERELAGVYFKPALDKGAQLARHHNTTQSSHDIIRRIMKNDPAALRIQQELVDEGKDIGNTAAGEAVNEELNKVIKRHEAEMNTLREEMRQALKEKDEETRKELEEETRKIKAQMDKMKVESETMASKYNEERRKMEEAMERMQEQARQEQSRARAEHTRQITELKARLENSTTASAGEREALQRRIRELEIQQNPLAFLFGHSSSGSSPRRCVIM
;
A
#
# COMPACT_ATOMS: atom_id res chain seq x y z
N MET A 1 -5.65 7.89 -19.02
CA MET A 1 -4.22 8.23 -18.87
C MET A 1 -3.66 7.42 -17.71
N PRO A 2 -2.55 6.72 -17.85
CA PRO A 2 -1.94 5.97 -16.75
C PRO A 2 -1.49 6.95 -15.67
N THR A 3 -1.76 6.59 -14.43
CA THR A 3 -1.44 7.40 -13.27
C THR A 3 0.07 7.50 -13.07
N ARG A 4 0.60 8.62 -12.57
CA ARG A 4 2.05 8.87 -12.39
C ARG A 4 2.80 7.79 -11.58
N ARG A 5 2.11 6.98 -10.79
CA ARG A 5 2.70 5.81 -10.12
C ARG A 5 3.03 4.68 -11.09
N PHE A 6 2.15 4.44 -12.05
CA PHE A 6 2.40 3.47 -13.12
C PHE A 6 3.38 4.05 -14.14
N ALA A 7 3.34 5.36 -14.40
CA ALA A 7 4.35 6.04 -15.21
C ALA A 7 5.77 5.89 -14.65
N ARG A 8 5.95 5.79 -13.31
CA ARG A 8 7.25 5.43 -12.72
C ARG A 8 7.64 3.98 -12.99
N TYR A 9 6.68 3.06 -13.03
CA TYR A 9 6.95 1.68 -13.43
C TYR A 9 7.25 1.59 -14.92
N GLU A 10 6.49 2.29 -15.78
CA GLU A 10 6.78 2.45 -17.21
C GLU A 10 8.18 3.04 -17.44
N SER A 11 8.63 3.94 -16.56
CA SER A 11 10.01 4.46 -16.57
C SER A 11 11.06 3.52 -15.94
N GLY A 12 10.69 2.27 -15.63
CA GLY A 12 11.58 1.25 -15.07
C GLY A 12 11.75 1.29 -13.54
N SER A 13 11.02 2.16 -12.82
CA SER A 13 11.11 2.25 -11.36
C SER A 13 10.38 1.10 -10.69
N LYS A 14 11.10 0.29 -9.92
CA LYS A 14 10.60 -0.87 -9.17
C LYS A 14 10.60 -0.57 -7.67
N LEU A 15 9.80 -1.33 -6.90
CA LEU A 15 9.73 -1.20 -5.45
C LEU A 15 10.77 -2.11 -4.77
N ALA A 16 11.52 -1.56 -3.82
CA ALA A 16 12.42 -2.35 -2.97
C ALA A 16 11.64 -3.25 -1.99
N GLY A 17 10.43 -2.85 -1.61
CA GLY A 17 9.55 -3.69 -0.80
C GLY A 17 8.29 -2.97 -0.36
N ILE A 18 7.44 -3.71 0.36
CA ILE A 18 6.15 -3.25 0.88
C ILE A 18 6.03 -3.66 2.34
N ILE A 19 5.43 -2.79 3.13
CA ILE A 19 5.08 -3.07 4.53
C ILE A 19 3.57 -3.32 4.61
N TYR A 20 3.19 -4.46 5.16
CA TYR A 20 1.81 -4.75 5.59
C TYR A 20 1.74 -4.62 7.10
N ILE A 21 0.93 -3.68 7.60
CA ILE A 21 0.83 -3.42 9.03
C ILE A 21 -0.48 -4.00 9.58
N HIS A 22 -0.37 -4.77 10.67
CA HIS A 22 -1.51 -5.32 11.40
C HIS A 22 -1.40 -5.00 12.89
N ARG A 23 -2.52 -4.61 13.50
CA ARG A 23 -2.58 -4.31 14.93
C ARG A 23 -2.67 -5.60 15.73
N ILE A 24 -1.68 -5.86 16.58
CA ILE A 24 -1.68 -7.05 17.47
C ILE A 24 -2.76 -6.93 18.55
N SER A 25 -3.26 -5.72 18.82
CA SER A 25 -4.35 -5.45 19.74
C SER A 25 -5.70 -5.96 19.26
N ASP A 26 -5.86 -6.24 17.97
CA ASP A 26 -7.11 -6.78 17.43
C ASP A 26 -7.29 -8.22 17.95
N GLU A 27 -8.47 -8.49 18.56
CA GLU A 27 -8.73 -9.77 19.24
C GLU A 27 -8.74 -10.96 18.28
N ARG A 28 -9.17 -10.74 17.04
CA ARG A 28 -9.27 -11.77 16.01
C ARG A 28 -8.82 -11.23 14.66
N PHE A 29 -8.13 -12.07 13.92
CA PHE A 29 -7.91 -11.81 12.49
C PHE A 29 -9.23 -12.09 11.76
N SER A 30 -10.12 -11.09 11.74
CA SER A 30 -11.51 -11.20 11.28
C SER A 30 -11.61 -11.50 9.79
N GLY A 31 -12.81 -11.85 9.31
CA GLY A 31 -13.08 -12.09 7.89
C GLY A 31 -12.67 -10.92 6.98
N ILE A 32 -12.78 -9.66 7.46
CA ILE A 32 -12.30 -8.47 6.74
C ILE A 32 -10.77 -8.49 6.65
N SER A 33 -10.07 -8.75 7.75
CA SER A 33 -8.61 -8.82 7.76
C SER A 33 -8.07 -9.95 6.87
N VAL A 34 -8.73 -11.11 6.88
CA VAL A 34 -8.42 -12.24 5.99
C VAL A 34 -8.57 -11.84 4.52
N ARG A 35 -9.68 -11.18 4.16
CA ARG A 35 -9.92 -10.70 2.79
C ARG A 35 -8.90 -9.65 2.38
N ASN A 36 -8.63 -8.67 3.22
CA ASN A 36 -7.64 -7.63 2.95
C ASN A 36 -6.25 -8.22 2.75
N PHE A 37 -5.86 -9.20 3.55
CA PHE A 37 -4.57 -9.87 3.39
C PHE A 37 -4.51 -10.74 2.13
N LYS A 38 -5.60 -11.44 1.78
CA LYS A 38 -5.72 -12.18 0.52
C LYS A 38 -5.57 -11.24 -0.69
N MET A 39 -6.28 -10.10 -0.67
CA MET A 39 -6.17 -9.06 -1.70
C MET A 39 -4.74 -8.50 -1.78
N PHE A 40 -4.15 -8.16 -0.63
CA PHE A 40 -2.77 -7.68 -0.55
C PHE A 40 -1.77 -8.66 -1.20
N ARG A 41 -1.87 -9.95 -0.92
CA ARG A 41 -1.03 -10.97 -1.55
C ARG A 41 -1.22 -11.02 -3.07
N LYS A 42 -2.45 -10.91 -3.55
CA LYS A 42 -2.76 -10.85 -4.99
C LYS A 42 -2.18 -9.59 -5.64
N LEU A 43 -2.25 -8.46 -4.95
CA LEU A 43 -1.67 -7.18 -5.38
C LEU A 43 -0.14 -7.28 -5.51
N CYS A 44 0.53 -7.88 -4.54
CA CYS A 44 1.97 -8.08 -4.57
C CYS A 44 2.36 -9.09 -5.67
N GLY A 45 1.67 -10.21 -5.74
CA GLY A 45 2.08 -11.38 -6.51
C GLY A 45 3.09 -12.25 -5.74
N GLU A 46 3.10 -13.54 -6.02
CA GLU A 46 3.88 -14.52 -5.25
C GLU A 46 5.40 -14.29 -5.34
N SER A 47 5.90 -13.87 -6.49
CA SER A 47 7.34 -13.63 -6.73
C SER A 47 7.90 -12.45 -5.94
N THR A 48 7.06 -11.50 -5.54
CA THR A 48 7.48 -10.29 -4.81
C THR A 48 7.23 -10.37 -3.31
N LEU A 49 6.60 -11.45 -2.82
CA LEU A 49 6.36 -11.64 -1.37
C LEU A 49 7.65 -11.68 -0.56
N LYS A 50 8.77 -12.10 -1.13
CA LYS A 50 10.10 -12.02 -0.48
C LYS A 50 10.52 -10.58 -0.13
N ASN A 51 9.97 -9.58 -0.80
CA ASN A 51 10.20 -8.16 -0.55
C ASN A 51 9.15 -7.55 0.39
N VAL A 52 8.28 -8.37 0.99
CA VAL A 52 7.24 -7.93 1.93
C VAL A 52 7.73 -8.06 3.37
N VAL A 53 7.48 -7.02 4.16
CA VAL A 53 7.64 -7.07 5.61
C VAL A 53 6.26 -6.97 6.25
N LEU A 54 5.85 -8.03 6.94
CA LEU A 54 4.63 -8.10 7.73
C LEU A 54 4.94 -7.52 9.11
N VAL A 55 4.28 -6.44 9.48
CA VAL A 55 4.58 -5.72 10.71
C VAL A 55 3.40 -5.82 11.67
N THR A 56 3.66 -6.31 12.88
CA THR A 56 2.72 -6.21 13.99
C THR A 56 3.00 -4.96 14.81
N ASN A 57 1.97 -4.15 15.08
CA ASN A 57 2.08 -2.93 15.86
C ASN A 57 1.07 -2.92 17.03
N MET A 58 1.00 -1.80 17.79
CA MET A 58 0.14 -1.63 18.97
C MET A 58 0.44 -2.60 20.13
N TRP A 59 1.68 -3.03 20.28
CA TRP A 59 2.13 -3.94 21.34
C TRP A 59 1.90 -3.39 22.75
N GLY A 60 1.96 -2.07 22.95
CA GLY A 60 1.66 -1.44 24.24
C GLY A 60 0.17 -1.44 24.64
N LYS A 61 -0.73 -1.96 23.79
CA LYS A 61 -2.18 -2.06 24.07
C LYS A 61 -2.66 -3.45 24.40
N VAL A 62 -1.76 -4.41 24.55
CA VAL A 62 -2.06 -5.82 24.82
C VAL A 62 -1.00 -6.38 25.76
N GLU A 63 -1.39 -7.31 26.62
CA GLU A 63 -0.42 -8.04 27.44
C GLU A 63 0.54 -8.83 26.54
N GLN A 64 1.80 -8.89 26.95
CA GLN A 64 2.86 -9.50 26.15
C GLN A 64 2.54 -10.95 25.78
N THR A 65 2.08 -11.75 26.75
CA THR A 65 1.72 -13.17 26.57
C THR A 65 0.60 -13.35 25.54
N VAL A 66 -0.42 -12.49 25.61
CA VAL A 66 -1.55 -12.47 24.67
C VAL A 66 -1.10 -12.04 23.28
N GLY A 67 -0.29 -10.97 23.19
CA GLY A 67 0.28 -10.50 21.94
C GLY A 67 1.13 -11.56 21.26
N GLU A 68 1.98 -12.26 22.01
CA GLU A 68 2.83 -13.34 21.49
C GLU A 68 2.03 -14.57 21.04
N ALA A 69 0.93 -14.89 21.73
CA ALA A 69 0.03 -15.95 21.29
C ALA A 69 -0.65 -15.60 19.97
N ARG A 70 -1.16 -14.36 19.84
CA ARG A 70 -1.75 -13.84 18.59
C ARG A 70 -0.73 -13.80 17.45
N GLU A 71 0.47 -13.36 17.70
CA GLU A 71 1.53 -13.34 16.67
C GLU A 71 1.88 -14.75 16.19
N ARG A 72 1.92 -15.73 17.08
CA ARG A 72 2.10 -17.15 16.69
C ARG A 72 0.97 -17.65 15.81
N GLU A 73 -0.29 -17.31 16.15
CA GLU A 73 -1.44 -17.64 15.32
C GLU A 73 -1.36 -16.97 13.95
N LEU A 74 -1.05 -15.67 13.91
CA LEU A 74 -0.86 -14.92 12.65
C LEU A 74 0.23 -15.58 11.79
N ALA A 75 1.38 -15.87 12.36
CA ALA A 75 2.49 -16.47 11.64
C ALA A 75 2.20 -17.91 11.19
N GLY A 76 1.54 -18.71 12.04
CA GLY A 76 1.27 -20.14 11.77
C GLY A 76 0.10 -20.40 10.84
N VAL A 77 -0.86 -19.47 10.76
CA VAL A 77 -2.11 -19.66 10.00
C VAL A 77 -2.26 -18.62 8.91
N TYR A 78 -2.46 -17.36 9.28
CA TYR A 78 -2.88 -16.33 8.33
C TYR A 78 -1.75 -15.78 7.47
N PHE A 79 -0.59 -15.53 8.06
CA PHE A 79 0.60 -14.99 7.36
C PHE A 79 1.48 -16.09 6.78
N LYS A 80 1.29 -17.34 7.22
CA LYS A 80 2.07 -18.49 6.77
C LYS A 80 2.26 -18.55 5.24
N PRO A 81 1.21 -18.39 4.41
CA PRO A 81 1.39 -18.46 2.96
C PRO A 81 2.33 -17.39 2.37
N ALA A 82 2.47 -16.24 3.03
CA ALA A 82 3.41 -15.21 2.62
C ALA A 82 4.81 -15.46 3.19
N LEU A 83 4.90 -15.91 4.44
CA LEU A 83 6.16 -16.27 5.11
C LEU A 83 6.85 -17.43 4.38
N ASP A 84 6.11 -18.45 3.95
CA ASP A 84 6.62 -19.58 3.15
C ASP A 84 7.20 -19.12 1.79
N LYS A 85 6.80 -17.93 1.30
CA LYS A 85 7.31 -17.29 0.09
C LYS A 85 8.41 -16.24 0.36
N GLY A 86 8.93 -16.22 1.57
CA GLY A 86 10.07 -15.38 1.96
C GLY A 86 9.71 -14.01 2.53
N ALA A 87 8.41 -13.71 2.78
CA ALA A 87 8.04 -12.51 3.54
C ALA A 87 8.64 -12.55 4.94
N GLN A 88 8.98 -11.40 5.49
CA GLN A 88 9.57 -11.27 6.82
C GLN A 88 8.54 -10.78 7.81
N LEU A 89 8.55 -11.32 9.04
CA LEU A 89 7.75 -10.81 10.14
C LEU A 89 8.59 -9.88 11.02
N ALA A 90 8.02 -8.76 11.45
CA ALA A 90 8.68 -7.80 12.33
C ALA A 90 7.69 -7.17 13.30
N ARG A 91 8.18 -6.79 14.51
CA ARG A 91 7.42 -6.05 15.52
C ARG A 91 7.76 -4.58 15.44
N HIS A 92 6.75 -3.72 15.50
CA HIS A 92 6.92 -2.28 15.66
C HIS A 92 6.46 -1.86 17.05
N HIS A 93 7.40 -1.40 17.86
CA HIS A 93 7.18 -0.99 19.25
C HIS A 93 6.92 0.50 19.42
N ASN A 94 6.50 1.19 18.37
CA ASN A 94 6.27 2.63 18.33
C ASN A 94 7.50 3.46 18.72
N THR A 95 8.69 2.97 18.34
CA THR A 95 9.97 3.63 18.53
C THR A 95 10.64 3.90 17.19
N THR A 96 11.44 4.96 17.11
CA THR A 96 12.24 5.28 15.92
C THR A 96 13.16 4.13 15.54
N GLN A 97 13.76 3.45 16.53
CA GLN A 97 14.65 2.32 16.29
C GLN A 97 13.92 1.18 15.57
N SER A 98 12.74 0.77 16.05
CA SER A 98 11.97 -0.31 15.42
C SER A 98 11.50 0.05 14.00
N SER A 99 11.20 1.34 13.74
CA SER A 99 10.90 1.82 12.38
C SER A 99 12.12 1.72 11.46
N HIS A 100 13.28 2.16 11.92
CA HIS A 100 14.51 2.08 11.15
C HIS A 100 14.90 0.63 10.83
N ASP A 101 14.71 -0.30 11.77
CA ASP A 101 15.02 -1.71 11.54
C ASP A 101 14.11 -2.34 10.48
N ILE A 102 12.83 -1.97 10.45
CA ILE A 102 11.89 -2.39 9.41
C ILE A 102 12.30 -1.82 8.05
N ILE A 103 12.61 -0.53 7.98
CA ILE A 103 13.05 0.14 6.75
C ILE A 103 14.34 -0.48 6.22
N ARG A 104 15.33 -0.74 7.08
CA ARG A 104 16.60 -1.39 6.69
C ARG A 104 16.39 -2.77 6.06
N ARG A 105 15.40 -3.53 6.49
CA ARG A 105 15.07 -4.83 5.87
C ARG A 105 14.64 -4.63 4.41
N ILE A 106 13.79 -3.63 4.15
CA ILE A 106 13.32 -3.32 2.79
C ILE A 106 14.46 -2.81 1.90
N MET A 107 15.32 -1.94 2.44
CA MET A 107 16.41 -1.35 1.67
C MET A 107 17.46 -2.36 1.16
N LYS A 108 17.52 -3.55 1.77
CA LYS A 108 18.42 -4.63 1.35
C LYS A 108 17.88 -5.45 0.18
N ASN A 109 16.60 -5.32 -0.16
CA ASN A 109 15.98 -6.11 -1.21
C ASN A 109 16.30 -5.56 -2.60
N ASP A 110 16.38 -6.45 -3.58
CA ASP A 110 16.40 -6.05 -4.98
C ASP A 110 14.99 -5.58 -5.39
N PRO A 111 14.88 -4.37 -5.96
CA PRO A 111 13.60 -3.83 -6.37
C PRO A 111 12.92 -4.70 -7.42
N ALA A 112 11.63 -4.97 -7.22
CA ALA A 112 10.82 -5.79 -8.11
C ALA A 112 9.51 -5.10 -8.51
N ALA A 113 8.96 -5.46 -9.67
CA ALA A 113 7.64 -5.04 -10.10
C ALA A 113 6.57 -5.88 -9.40
N LEU A 114 5.54 -5.23 -8.87
CA LEU A 114 4.39 -5.91 -8.28
C LEU A 114 3.50 -6.52 -9.36
N ARG A 115 2.76 -7.56 -8.99
CA ARG A 115 1.79 -8.16 -9.91
C ARG A 115 0.77 -7.14 -10.43
N ILE A 116 0.24 -6.29 -9.56
CA ILE A 116 -0.70 -5.23 -9.96
C ILE A 116 -0.08 -4.24 -10.97
N GLN A 117 1.21 -3.94 -10.87
CA GLN A 117 1.90 -3.07 -11.82
C GLN A 117 2.02 -3.76 -13.19
N GLN A 118 2.36 -5.03 -13.22
CA GLN A 118 2.42 -5.82 -14.45
C GLN A 118 1.05 -5.91 -15.11
N GLU A 119 0.00 -6.22 -14.36
CA GLU A 119 -1.36 -6.36 -14.89
C GLU A 119 -1.90 -5.05 -15.47
N LEU A 120 -1.67 -3.91 -14.81
CA LEU A 120 -2.19 -2.61 -15.25
C LEU A 120 -1.37 -1.99 -16.37
N VAL A 121 -0.04 -2.20 -16.38
CA VAL A 121 0.86 -1.54 -17.34
C VAL A 121 1.24 -2.48 -18.47
N ASP A 122 1.78 -3.67 -18.16
CA ASP A 122 2.30 -4.58 -19.17
C ASP A 122 1.16 -5.34 -19.88
N GLU A 123 0.12 -5.74 -19.11
CA GLU A 123 -1.02 -6.50 -19.63
C GLU A 123 -2.21 -5.58 -20.01
N GLY A 124 -2.18 -4.29 -19.68
CA GLY A 124 -3.23 -3.31 -20.01
C GLY A 124 -4.60 -3.61 -19.40
N LYS A 125 -4.66 -4.37 -18.29
CA LYS A 125 -5.92 -4.71 -17.63
C LYS A 125 -6.54 -3.53 -16.90
N ASP A 126 -7.86 -3.47 -16.90
CA ASP A 126 -8.60 -2.63 -15.95
C ASP A 126 -8.46 -3.17 -14.53
N ILE A 127 -8.51 -2.29 -13.53
CA ILE A 127 -8.32 -2.64 -12.12
C ILE A 127 -9.27 -3.75 -11.62
N GLY A 128 -10.51 -3.76 -12.11
CA GLY A 128 -11.50 -4.79 -11.78
C GLY A 128 -11.12 -6.19 -12.28
N ASN A 129 -10.34 -6.26 -13.35
CA ASN A 129 -9.89 -7.48 -14.02
C ASN A 129 -8.48 -7.92 -13.58
N THR A 130 -7.89 -7.25 -12.60
CA THR A 130 -6.64 -7.67 -11.97
C THR A 130 -6.91 -8.77 -10.94
N ALA A 131 -5.91 -9.59 -10.63
CA ALA A 131 -6.01 -10.61 -9.59
C ALA A 131 -6.40 -10.04 -8.21
N ALA A 132 -6.02 -8.80 -7.91
CA ALA A 132 -6.45 -8.09 -6.71
C ALA A 132 -7.91 -7.63 -6.81
N GLY A 133 -8.34 -7.09 -7.95
CA GLY A 133 -9.71 -6.69 -8.21
C GLY A 133 -10.68 -7.87 -8.17
N GLU A 134 -10.32 -8.99 -8.79
CA GLU A 134 -11.08 -10.24 -8.71
C GLU A 134 -11.28 -10.73 -7.27
N ALA A 135 -10.26 -10.61 -6.41
CA ALA A 135 -10.36 -10.99 -5.01
C ALA A 135 -11.35 -10.12 -4.22
N VAL A 136 -11.54 -8.86 -4.61
CA VAL A 136 -12.58 -7.98 -4.03
C VAL A 136 -13.97 -8.40 -4.52
N ASN A 137 -14.09 -8.71 -5.80
CA ASN A 137 -15.36 -9.07 -6.44
C ASN A 137 -15.78 -10.53 -6.20
N GLU A 138 -14.93 -11.38 -5.62
CA GLU A 138 -15.22 -12.81 -5.42
C GLU A 138 -16.52 -13.07 -4.64
N GLU A 139 -16.76 -12.31 -3.57
CA GLU A 139 -17.98 -12.44 -2.76
C GLU A 139 -19.21 -12.00 -3.55
N LEU A 140 -19.12 -10.91 -4.29
CA LEU A 140 -20.21 -10.38 -5.10
C LEU A 140 -20.55 -11.36 -6.24
N ASN A 141 -19.54 -11.91 -6.88
CA ASN A 141 -19.72 -12.93 -7.93
C ASN A 141 -20.35 -14.22 -7.40
N LYS A 142 -20.06 -14.63 -6.15
CA LYS A 142 -20.73 -15.78 -5.51
C LYS A 142 -22.21 -15.52 -5.33
N VAL A 143 -22.59 -14.32 -4.89
CA VAL A 143 -24.00 -13.95 -4.70
C VAL A 143 -24.72 -13.87 -6.03
N ILE A 144 -24.10 -13.25 -7.05
CA ILE A 144 -24.67 -13.20 -8.41
C ILE A 144 -24.90 -14.61 -8.97
N LYS A 145 -23.91 -15.51 -8.88
CA LYS A 145 -24.04 -16.90 -9.34
C LYS A 145 -25.15 -17.66 -8.61
N ARG A 146 -25.32 -17.40 -7.29
CA ARG A 146 -26.43 -18.00 -6.53
C ARG A 146 -27.77 -17.54 -7.08
N HIS A 147 -27.96 -16.23 -7.27
CA HIS A 147 -29.21 -15.71 -7.83
C HIS A 147 -29.45 -16.15 -9.27
N GLU A 148 -28.41 -16.32 -10.08
CA GLU A 148 -28.55 -16.90 -11.43
C GLU A 148 -29.05 -18.35 -11.36
N ALA A 149 -28.55 -19.14 -10.41
CA ALA A 149 -29.04 -20.51 -10.20
C ALA A 149 -30.49 -20.53 -9.72
N GLU A 150 -30.85 -19.69 -8.75
CA GLU A 150 -32.25 -19.54 -8.26
C GLU A 150 -33.19 -19.12 -9.39
N MET A 151 -32.76 -18.17 -10.24
CA MET A 151 -33.56 -17.76 -11.42
C MET A 151 -33.76 -18.89 -12.41
N ASN A 152 -32.81 -19.76 -12.62
CA ASN A 152 -32.95 -20.91 -13.51
C ASN A 152 -33.89 -21.96 -12.94
N THR A 153 -33.86 -22.18 -11.61
CA THR A 153 -34.82 -23.06 -10.93
C THR A 153 -36.22 -22.54 -11.06
N LEU A 154 -36.45 -21.25 -10.76
CA LEU A 154 -37.74 -20.60 -10.89
C LEU A 154 -38.32 -20.64 -12.31
N ARG A 155 -37.44 -20.50 -13.33
CA ARG A 155 -37.87 -20.64 -14.74
C ARG A 155 -38.36 -22.04 -15.05
N GLU A 156 -37.73 -23.06 -14.51
CA GLU A 156 -38.13 -24.44 -14.74
C GLU A 156 -39.44 -24.76 -14.00
N GLU A 157 -39.61 -24.30 -12.74
CA GLU A 157 -40.85 -24.44 -11.99
C GLU A 157 -42.01 -23.71 -12.68
N MET A 158 -41.79 -22.49 -13.20
CA MET A 158 -42.75 -21.75 -13.98
C MET A 158 -43.15 -22.49 -15.26
N ARG A 159 -42.20 -23.16 -15.91
CA ARG A 159 -42.50 -23.98 -17.10
C ARG A 159 -43.35 -25.20 -16.77
N GLN A 160 -43.13 -25.79 -15.59
CA GLN A 160 -43.94 -26.92 -15.11
C GLN A 160 -45.36 -26.47 -14.73
N ALA A 161 -45.51 -25.39 -13.97
CA ALA A 161 -46.82 -24.82 -13.61
C ALA A 161 -47.66 -24.44 -14.84
N LEU A 162 -47.02 -23.90 -15.89
CA LEU A 162 -47.66 -23.63 -17.17
C LEU A 162 -48.19 -24.89 -17.86
N LYS A 163 -47.50 -26.02 -17.74
CA LYS A 163 -47.95 -27.31 -18.28
C LYS A 163 -49.11 -27.88 -17.51
N GLU A 164 -49.16 -27.67 -16.22
CA GLU A 164 -50.21 -28.14 -15.31
C GLU A 164 -51.45 -27.21 -15.26
N LYS A 165 -51.40 -26.07 -15.97
CA LYS A 165 -52.43 -25.01 -15.98
C LYS A 165 -52.74 -24.43 -14.60
N ASP A 166 -51.77 -24.43 -13.70
CA ASP A 166 -51.86 -23.84 -12.37
C ASP A 166 -51.56 -22.34 -12.44
N GLU A 167 -52.62 -21.54 -12.54
CA GLU A 167 -52.50 -20.08 -12.66
C GLU A 167 -52.04 -19.38 -11.38
N GLU A 168 -52.30 -19.97 -10.22
CA GLU A 168 -51.95 -19.38 -8.92
C GLU A 168 -50.43 -19.52 -8.69
N THR A 169 -49.94 -20.73 -8.85
CA THR A 169 -48.49 -21.00 -8.78
C THR A 169 -47.69 -20.18 -9.82
N ARG A 170 -48.24 -19.98 -11.02
CA ARG A 170 -47.63 -19.14 -12.05
C ARG A 170 -47.47 -17.68 -11.61
N LYS A 171 -48.50 -17.10 -11.00
CA LYS A 171 -48.47 -15.70 -10.50
C LYS A 171 -47.46 -15.52 -9.38
N GLU A 172 -47.39 -16.46 -8.44
CA GLU A 172 -46.40 -16.44 -7.36
C GLU A 172 -44.99 -16.50 -7.90
N LEU A 173 -44.68 -17.42 -8.83
CA LEU A 173 -43.38 -17.57 -9.47
C LEU A 173 -42.99 -16.34 -10.32
N GLU A 174 -43.98 -15.71 -11.01
CA GLU A 174 -43.71 -14.46 -11.73
C GLU A 174 -43.32 -13.32 -10.80
N GLU A 175 -44.01 -13.21 -9.63
CA GLU A 175 -43.67 -12.18 -8.64
C GLU A 175 -42.30 -12.41 -8.02
N GLU A 176 -41.95 -13.66 -7.70
CA GLU A 176 -40.64 -14.02 -7.12
C GLU A 176 -39.50 -13.81 -8.13
N THR A 177 -39.72 -14.19 -9.38
CA THR A 177 -38.82 -13.91 -10.49
C THR A 177 -38.55 -12.41 -10.64
N ARG A 178 -39.56 -11.57 -10.51
CA ARG A 178 -39.45 -10.10 -10.56
C ARG A 178 -38.62 -9.57 -9.38
N LYS A 179 -38.82 -10.09 -8.16
CA LYS A 179 -38.07 -9.69 -6.97
C LYS A 179 -36.57 -10.03 -7.12
N ILE A 180 -36.26 -11.26 -7.52
CA ILE A 180 -34.87 -11.72 -7.70
C ILE A 180 -34.19 -10.92 -8.82
N LYS A 181 -34.87 -10.70 -9.94
CA LYS A 181 -34.33 -9.89 -11.05
C LYS A 181 -33.98 -8.47 -10.58
N ALA A 182 -34.90 -7.82 -9.81
CA ALA A 182 -34.63 -6.49 -9.27
C ALA A 182 -33.44 -6.46 -8.32
N GLN A 183 -33.23 -7.51 -7.51
CA GLN A 183 -32.05 -7.64 -6.64
C GLN A 183 -30.77 -7.83 -7.46
N MET A 184 -30.79 -8.66 -8.49
CA MET A 184 -29.65 -8.85 -9.39
C MET A 184 -29.27 -7.55 -10.11
N ASP A 185 -30.25 -6.82 -10.65
CA ASP A 185 -30.00 -5.55 -11.33
C ASP A 185 -29.41 -4.52 -10.37
N LYS A 186 -29.92 -4.45 -9.12
CA LYS A 186 -29.36 -3.60 -8.08
C LYS A 186 -27.92 -3.96 -7.75
N MET A 187 -27.61 -5.25 -7.59
CA MET A 187 -26.23 -5.70 -7.32
C MET A 187 -25.27 -5.41 -8.47
N LYS A 188 -25.73 -5.55 -9.75
CA LYS A 188 -24.92 -5.18 -10.91
C LYS A 188 -24.59 -3.69 -10.89
N VAL A 189 -25.59 -2.85 -10.66
CA VAL A 189 -25.40 -1.39 -10.56
C VAL A 189 -24.50 -1.03 -9.39
N GLU A 190 -24.62 -1.69 -8.24
CA GLU A 190 -23.73 -1.48 -7.08
C GLU A 190 -22.28 -1.90 -7.40
N SER A 191 -22.08 -3.02 -8.12
CA SER A 191 -20.76 -3.46 -8.56
C SER A 191 -20.11 -2.46 -9.51
N GLU A 192 -20.83 -2.00 -10.53
CA GLU A 192 -20.35 -1.01 -11.49
C GLU A 192 -20.10 0.35 -10.82
N THR A 193 -20.98 0.74 -9.88
CA THR A 193 -20.84 1.98 -9.11
C THR A 193 -19.63 1.92 -8.17
N MET A 194 -19.36 0.76 -7.54
CA MET A 194 -18.17 0.58 -6.70
C MET A 194 -16.89 0.72 -7.53
N ALA A 195 -16.83 0.11 -8.70
CA ALA A 195 -15.67 0.24 -9.58
C ALA A 195 -15.46 1.70 -10.04
N SER A 196 -16.54 2.39 -10.39
CA SER A 196 -16.51 3.81 -10.78
C SER A 196 -16.09 4.71 -9.61
N LYS A 197 -16.69 4.56 -8.43
CA LYS A 197 -16.36 5.34 -7.22
C LYS A 197 -14.91 5.08 -6.78
N TYR A 198 -14.45 3.83 -6.84
CA TYR A 198 -13.07 3.51 -6.53
C TYR A 198 -12.09 4.26 -7.43
N ASN A 199 -12.37 4.31 -8.74
CA ASN A 199 -11.52 5.05 -9.69
C ASN A 199 -11.55 6.56 -9.42
N GLU A 200 -12.68 7.12 -9.03
CA GLU A 200 -12.82 8.53 -8.68
C GLU A 200 -12.08 8.88 -7.39
N GLU A 201 -12.26 8.08 -6.32
CA GLU A 201 -11.54 8.28 -5.05
C GLU A 201 -10.04 8.10 -5.22
N ARG A 202 -9.62 7.13 -6.02
CA ARG A 202 -8.21 6.94 -6.39
C ARG A 202 -7.65 8.19 -7.03
N ARG A 203 -8.34 8.78 -8.00
CA ARG A 203 -7.92 10.02 -8.66
C ARG A 203 -7.80 11.18 -7.67
N LYS A 204 -8.79 11.36 -6.79
CA LYS A 204 -8.76 12.39 -5.74
C LYS A 204 -7.58 12.20 -4.78
N MET A 205 -7.30 10.97 -4.41
CA MET A 205 -6.16 10.64 -3.54
C MET A 205 -4.82 10.88 -4.24
N GLU A 206 -4.71 10.56 -5.53
CA GLU A 206 -3.51 10.83 -6.33
C GLU A 206 -3.25 12.34 -6.46
N GLU A 207 -4.27 13.13 -6.76
CA GLU A 207 -4.18 14.59 -6.80
C GLU A 207 -3.79 15.21 -5.44
N ALA A 208 -4.33 14.66 -4.34
CA ALA A 208 -3.96 15.09 -2.99
C ALA A 208 -2.50 14.76 -2.66
N MET A 209 -2.05 13.55 -3.05
CA MET A 209 -0.64 13.16 -2.86
C MET A 209 0.32 13.98 -3.73
N GLU A 210 -0.05 14.31 -4.97
CA GLU A 210 0.77 15.20 -5.81
C GLU A 210 0.93 16.59 -5.17
N ARG A 211 -0.18 17.15 -4.68
CA ARG A 211 -0.13 18.45 -3.95
C ARG A 211 0.76 18.38 -2.72
N MET A 212 0.63 17.31 -1.93
CA MET A 212 1.46 17.11 -0.74
C MET A 212 2.94 16.92 -1.08
N GLN A 213 3.25 16.17 -2.15
CA GLN A 213 4.63 16.00 -2.61
C GLN A 213 5.23 17.29 -3.16
N GLU A 214 4.43 18.08 -3.87
CA GLU A 214 4.89 19.36 -4.39
C GLU A 214 5.14 20.35 -3.26
N GLN A 215 4.26 20.42 -2.27
CA GLN A 215 4.48 21.21 -1.05
C GLN A 215 5.75 20.78 -0.32
N ALA A 216 5.92 19.48 -0.09
CA ALA A 216 7.13 18.96 0.55
C ALA A 216 8.41 19.27 -0.24
N ARG A 217 8.36 19.23 -1.58
CA ARG A 217 9.49 19.66 -2.43
C ARG A 217 9.79 21.14 -2.31
N GLN A 218 8.75 21.98 -2.28
CA GLN A 218 8.91 23.42 -2.13
C GLN A 218 9.47 23.77 -0.75
N GLU A 219 8.97 23.14 0.30
CA GLU A 219 9.51 23.32 1.65
C GLU A 219 10.97 22.86 1.74
N GLN A 220 11.28 21.70 1.18
CA GLN A 220 12.65 21.21 1.14
C GLN A 220 13.59 22.14 0.34
N SER A 221 13.10 22.66 -0.78
CA SER A 221 13.83 23.62 -1.60
C SER A 221 14.09 24.93 -0.84
N ARG A 222 13.08 25.47 -0.18
CA ARG A 222 13.20 26.67 0.66
C ARG A 222 14.18 26.44 1.83
N ALA A 223 14.06 25.32 2.52
CA ALA A 223 14.97 24.99 3.61
C ALA A 223 16.42 24.85 3.14
N ARG A 224 16.63 24.23 1.96
CA ARG A 224 17.97 24.13 1.36
C ARG A 224 18.54 25.50 0.96
N ALA A 225 17.72 26.34 0.36
CA ALA A 225 18.13 27.69 -0.01
C ALA A 225 18.50 28.53 1.22
N GLU A 226 17.73 28.43 2.28
CA GLU A 226 17.99 29.13 3.54
C GLU A 226 19.29 28.62 4.20
N HIS A 227 19.49 27.30 4.27
CA HIS A 227 20.74 26.72 4.78
C HIS A 227 21.94 27.15 3.96
N THR A 228 21.82 27.16 2.62
CA THR A 228 22.89 27.61 1.73
C THR A 228 23.24 29.08 1.99
N ARG A 229 22.23 29.93 2.16
CA ARG A 229 22.42 31.34 2.49
C ARG A 229 23.16 31.52 3.83
N GLN A 230 22.71 30.79 4.87
CA GLN A 230 23.37 30.85 6.19
C GLN A 230 24.83 30.36 6.12
N ILE A 231 25.09 29.26 5.40
CA ILE A 231 26.45 28.74 5.21
C ILE A 231 27.33 29.80 4.51
N THR A 232 26.80 30.42 3.44
CA THR A 232 27.53 31.45 2.68
C THR A 232 27.85 32.68 3.56
N GLU A 233 26.88 33.13 4.33
CA GLU A 233 27.07 34.26 5.27
C GLU A 233 28.10 33.93 6.34
N LEU A 234 28.06 32.72 6.94
CA LEU A 234 29.02 32.29 7.94
C LEU A 234 30.44 32.14 7.37
N LYS A 235 30.54 31.63 6.13
CA LYS A 235 31.85 31.56 5.41
C LYS A 235 32.41 32.94 5.14
N ALA A 236 31.61 33.89 4.67
CA ALA A 236 32.05 35.27 4.46
C ALA A 236 32.45 35.95 5.78
N ARG A 237 31.74 35.71 6.88
CA ARG A 237 32.17 36.20 8.22
C ARG A 237 33.51 35.61 8.66
N LEU A 238 33.71 34.31 8.40
CA LEU A 238 34.96 33.63 8.74
C LEU A 238 36.16 34.20 7.95
N GLU A 239 35.96 34.47 6.64
CA GLU A 239 37.00 35.08 5.77
C GLU A 239 37.32 36.53 6.15
N ASN A 240 36.30 37.33 6.47
CA ASN A 240 36.46 38.75 6.82
C ASN A 240 36.95 38.97 8.26
N SER A 241 36.97 37.93 9.10
CA SER A 241 37.41 38.04 10.50
C SER A 241 38.93 37.90 10.62
N THR A 242 39.68 38.91 10.24
CA THR A 242 41.15 38.96 10.41
C THR A 242 41.58 39.15 11.85
N THR A 243 40.66 39.59 12.75
CA THR A 243 40.93 39.87 14.18
C THR A 243 40.21 38.94 15.14
N ALA A 244 39.46 37.91 14.66
CA ALA A 244 38.75 37.00 15.53
C ALA A 244 39.70 36.07 16.31
N SER A 245 39.37 35.82 17.55
CA SER A 245 40.12 34.86 18.38
C SER A 245 40.02 33.45 17.83
N ALA A 246 41.01 32.60 18.15
CA ALA A 246 41.04 31.21 17.71
C ALA A 246 39.72 30.45 18.09
N GLY A 247 39.17 30.75 19.25
CA GLY A 247 37.90 30.15 19.73
C GLY A 247 36.69 30.55 18.90
N GLU A 248 36.59 31.82 18.47
CA GLU A 248 35.47 32.29 17.61
C GLU A 248 35.54 31.64 16.22
N ARG A 249 36.70 31.50 15.65
CA ARG A 249 36.91 30.80 14.38
C ARG A 249 36.47 29.34 14.45
N GLU A 250 36.83 28.66 15.53
CA GLU A 250 36.44 27.26 15.75
C GLU A 250 34.94 27.10 15.93
N ALA A 251 34.27 28.03 16.64
CA ALA A 251 32.85 28.06 16.81
C ALA A 251 32.08 28.24 15.46
N LEU A 252 32.55 29.17 14.60
CA LEU A 252 32.00 29.40 13.28
C LEU A 252 32.18 28.17 12.38
N GLN A 253 33.33 27.54 12.38
CA GLN A 253 33.59 26.32 11.63
C GLN A 253 32.74 25.14 12.09
N ARG A 254 32.48 25.02 13.40
CA ARG A 254 31.57 24.00 13.95
C ARG A 254 30.15 24.22 13.46
N ARG A 255 29.68 25.48 13.48
CA ARG A 255 28.34 25.83 13.03
C ARG A 255 28.11 25.60 11.53
N ILE A 256 29.11 25.92 10.71
CA ILE A 256 29.10 25.61 9.27
C ILE A 256 28.97 24.11 9.05
N ARG A 257 29.77 23.30 9.72
CA ARG A 257 29.69 21.82 9.60
C ARG A 257 28.33 21.26 10.03
N GLU A 258 27.72 21.77 11.10
CA GLU A 258 26.38 21.37 11.54
C GLU A 258 25.34 21.62 10.44
N LEU A 259 25.35 22.79 9.81
CA LEU A 259 24.44 23.17 8.76
C LEU A 259 24.68 22.36 7.47
N GLU A 260 25.92 22.06 7.11
CA GLU A 260 26.27 21.20 5.99
C GLU A 260 25.75 19.76 6.18
N ILE A 261 25.83 19.23 7.41
CA ILE A 261 25.26 17.93 7.78
C ILE A 261 23.73 17.96 7.68
N GLN A 262 23.07 19.02 8.16
CA GLN A 262 21.63 19.18 8.08
C GLN A 262 21.14 19.29 6.61
N GLN A 263 21.91 19.91 5.76
CA GLN A 263 21.60 20.06 4.34
C GLN A 263 21.66 18.73 3.59
N ASN A 264 22.52 17.80 4.02
CA ASN A 264 22.72 16.52 3.34
C ASN A 264 22.88 15.32 4.33
N PRO A 265 21.83 15.00 5.12
CA PRO A 265 21.91 13.99 6.17
C PRO A 265 22.23 12.59 5.65
N LEU A 266 21.92 12.30 4.38
CA LEU A 266 22.22 10.99 3.77
C LEU A 266 23.69 10.83 3.39
N ALA A 267 24.39 11.91 3.06
CA ALA A 267 25.83 11.86 2.76
C ALA A 267 26.66 11.45 3.97
N PHE A 268 26.19 11.79 5.18
CA PHE A 268 26.87 11.42 6.42
C PHE A 268 26.59 9.96 6.85
N LEU A 269 25.41 9.41 6.51
CA LEU A 269 25.05 8.02 6.81
C LEU A 269 25.76 7.01 5.91
N PHE A 270 26.17 7.43 4.72
CA PHE A 270 26.85 6.59 3.73
C PHE A 270 28.31 7.01 3.54
N GLY A 271 29.06 7.21 4.65
CA GLY A 271 30.47 7.63 4.64
C GLY A 271 31.23 7.19 3.41
N HIS A 272 31.96 8.11 2.83
CA HIS A 272 32.83 8.03 1.66
C HIS A 272 33.27 6.61 1.24
N SER A 273 32.50 5.98 0.37
CA SER A 273 32.96 4.93 -0.50
C SER A 273 32.89 5.45 -1.94
N SER A 274 34.05 5.92 -2.39
CA SER A 274 34.32 6.24 -3.78
C SER A 274 34.32 4.95 -4.58
N SER A 275 33.24 4.71 -5.32
CA SER A 275 33.28 4.00 -6.61
C SER A 275 31.89 4.00 -7.24
N GLY A 276 31.86 4.39 -8.51
CA GLY A 276 30.66 4.69 -9.29
C GLY A 276 29.68 3.55 -9.39
N SER A 277 28.56 3.71 -8.74
CA SER A 277 27.32 3.04 -9.11
C SER A 277 26.18 4.02 -8.87
N SER A 278 25.34 4.16 -9.87
CA SER A 278 24.15 4.99 -9.90
C SER A 278 23.28 4.80 -8.65
N PRO A 279 22.78 5.84 -7.99
CA PRO A 279 22.01 5.71 -6.76
C PRO A 279 20.70 4.98 -7.02
N ARG A 280 20.55 3.78 -6.44
CA ARG A 280 19.29 3.02 -6.41
C ARG A 280 18.26 3.84 -5.64
N ARG A 281 17.25 4.37 -6.32
CA ARG A 281 16.14 5.11 -5.69
C ARG A 281 15.24 4.14 -4.93
N CYS A 282 15.29 4.20 -3.61
CA CYS A 282 14.34 3.49 -2.74
C CYS A 282 13.03 4.29 -2.64
N VAL A 283 11.91 3.69 -2.97
CA VAL A 283 10.57 4.25 -2.77
C VAL A 283 9.87 3.42 -1.69
N ILE A 284 9.52 4.06 -0.58
CA ILE A 284 8.77 3.46 0.54
C ILE A 284 7.31 3.86 0.38
N MET A 285 6.41 2.88 0.41
CA MET A 285 4.96 3.09 0.50
C MET A 285 4.47 2.80 1.92
#